data_d4e68ffbec96050f21b51f306de05019
#
_entry.id   d4e68ffbec96050f21b51f306de05019
#
_cell.length_a   1.000
_cell.length_b   1.000
_cell.length_c   1.000
_cell.angle_alpha   90.00
_cell.angle_beta   90.00
_cell.angle_gamma   90.00
#
_symmetry.space_group_name_H-M   'P 1'
#
loop_
_entity.id
_entity.type
_entity.pdbx_description
1 polymer ?
#
loop_
_entity_poly.entity_id
_entity_poly.type
_entity_poly.pdbx_seq_one_letter_code
_entity_poly.pdbx_strand_id
1 'polypeptide(L)'
;MEPAKTDILTLHNVAIGYWERQHKTVFEQINLSASEGELVALIGKNGVGKSTLLRTIARLQPPLSGAIHFRGEELNAYSRHIFARLLSFVSTEIVNIPNLSVFDFVALGRSPYTNWFGRLEKRDKQATLRAIAQVGMSHMARNNLTEISDGERQRIMVARTLAQDTPFILLDEPTAFLDLPNRYEIIHLLHELAREQNKTILFSTHDLSIALQEADKIWLLNREELHEGAPEDLILNNSFEQVFRSKFLTFDRRRGDFFMPKTLTSSVVLNNPDRLDDYWLRKALTRIGVAISADASLTTPHLSITLLSNEPFACKLYFPDKQEEYIRSFYHLNRLVRSFIDN
;
A
#
# COMPACT_ATOMS: atom_id res chain seq x y z
N MET A 1 15.00 6.72 -27.70
CA MET A 1 13.57 6.89 -27.37
C MET A 1 13.03 5.51 -27.14
N GLU A 2 12.69 5.16 -25.92
CA GLU A 2 11.88 3.95 -25.69
C GLU A 2 10.53 4.13 -26.39
N PRO A 3 9.98 3.07 -27.03
CA PRO A 3 8.65 3.14 -27.60
C PRO A 3 7.65 3.49 -26.48
N ALA A 4 6.74 4.42 -26.76
CA ALA A 4 5.69 4.77 -25.81
C ALA A 4 4.95 3.47 -25.41
N LYS A 5 4.90 3.17 -24.12
CA LYS A 5 4.17 2.01 -23.61
C LYS A 5 2.72 2.11 -24.05
N THR A 6 2.18 1.03 -24.57
CA THR A 6 0.78 0.97 -25.03
C THR A 6 -0.12 0.73 -23.81
N ASP A 7 -1.21 1.48 -23.70
CA ASP A 7 -2.20 1.25 -22.67
C ASP A 7 -2.87 -0.12 -22.86
N ILE A 8 -2.78 -0.97 -21.85
CA ILE A 8 -3.43 -2.27 -21.81
C ILE A 8 -4.87 -2.15 -21.31
N LEU A 9 -5.15 -1.16 -20.45
CA LEU A 9 -6.47 -0.88 -19.89
C LEU A 9 -6.75 0.60 -19.98
N THR A 10 -7.94 0.97 -20.47
CA THR A 10 -8.44 2.35 -20.45
C THR A 10 -9.90 2.38 -20.01
N LEU A 11 -10.22 3.35 -19.16
CA LEU A 11 -11.56 3.64 -18.68
C LEU A 11 -11.99 5.00 -19.23
N HIS A 12 -13.15 5.09 -19.87
CA HIS A 12 -13.69 6.31 -20.47
C HIS A 12 -15.04 6.64 -19.87
N ASN A 13 -15.11 7.72 -19.08
CA ASN A 13 -16.33 8.22 -18.42
C ASN A 13 -17.11 7.13 -17.69
N VAL A 14 -16.39 6.21 -17.03
CA VAL A 14 -17.00 5.07 -16.35
C VAL A 14 -17.67 5.53 -15.06
N ALA A 15 -18.91 5.10 -14.86
CA ALA A 15 -19.59 5.17 -13.57
C ALA A 15 -19.70 3.77 -12.96
N ILE A 16 -19.39 3.67 -11.66
CA ILE A 16 -19.45 2.44 -10.90
C ILE A 16 -20.46 2.53 -9.76
N GLY A 17 -21.06 1.41 -9.40
CA GLY A 17 -22.04 1.34 -8.33
C GLY A 17 -22.79 0.02 -8.32
N TYR A 18 -23.97 0.00 -7.73
CA TYR A 18 -24.79 -1.19 -7.55
C TYR A 18 -26.11 -1.09 -8.29
N TRP A 19 -26.48 -2.17 -8.99
CA TRP A 19 -27.75 -2.36 -9.66
C TRP A 19 -28.78 -2.89 -8.63
N GLU A 20 -29.36 -1.99 -7.84
CA GLU A 20 -30.45 -2.30 -6.91
C GLU A 20 -31.76 -1.76 -7.45
N ARG A 21 -32.86 -1.77 -6.67
CA ARG A 21 -34.15 -1.18 -7.06
C ARG A 21 -34.04 0.30 -7.45
N GLN A 22 -33.04 1.02 -6.87
CA GLN A 22 -32.57 2.32 -7.34
C GLN A 22 -31.07 2.19 -7.53
N HIS A 23 -30.54 2.66 -8.68
CA HIS A 23 -29.10 2.66 -8.94
C HIS A 23 -28.39 3.47 -7.86
N LYS A 24 -27.49 2.83 -7.15
CA LYS A 24 -26.64 3.51 -6.17
C LYS A 24 -25.27 3.74 -6.80
N THR A 25 -25.05 4.92 -7.31
CA THR A 25 -23.74 5.33 -7.82
C THR A 25 -22.75 5.49 -6.68
N VAL A 26 -21.57 4.94 -6.88
CA VAL A 26 -20.43 5.04 -5.93
C VAL A 26 -19.44 6.07 -6.43
N PHE A 27 -19.15 6.06 -7.73
CA PHE A 27 -18.26 7.03 -8.38
C PHE A 27 -18.63 7.19 -9.85
N GLU A 28 -18.42 8.42 -10.38
CA GLU A 28 -18.75 8.77 -11.76
C GLU A 28 -17.55 9.40 -12.48
N GLN A 29 -17.63 9.48 -13.80
CA GLN A 29 -16.65 10.14 -14.66
C GLN A 29 -15.22 9.63 -14.47
N ILE A 30 -15.06 8.31 -14.24
CA ILE A 30 -13.77 7.67 -14.11
C ILE A 30 -13.09 7.63 -15.48
N ASN A 31 -11.94 8.34 -15.57
CA ASN A 31 -11.05 8.29 -16.71
C ASN A 31 -9.67 7.90 -16.18
N LEU A 32 -9.21 6.68 -16.49
CA LEU A 32 -7.97 6.09 -15.97
C LEU A 32 -7.32 5.23 -17.04
N SER A 33 -6.01 5.10 -16.96
CA SER A 33 -5.27 4.20 -17.84
C SER A 33 -4.16 3.43 -17.11
N ALA A 34 -3.87 2.22 -17.59
CA ALA A 34 -2.70 1.45 -17.19
C ALA A 34 -1.99 0.92 -18.42
N SER A 35 -0.66 1.09 -18.47
CA SER A 35 0.17 0.63 -19.59
C SER A 35 0.74 -0.77 -19.33
N GLU A 36 1.20 -1.44 -20.38
CA GLU A 36 1.79 -2.78 -20.25
C GLU A 36 3.03 -2.76 -19.36
N GLY A 37 3.12 -3.73 -18.45
CA GLY A 37 4.24 -3.87 -17.51
C GLY A 37 4.29 -2.82 -16.40
N GLU A 38 3.19 -2.10 -16.11
CA GLU A 38 3.10 -1.18 -14.98
C GLU A 38 2.63 -1.87 -13.70
N LEU A 39 3.19 -1.46 -12.58
CA LEU A 39 2.69 -1.71 -11.24
C LEU A 39 1.87 -0.50 -10.78
N VAL A 40 0.54 -0.62 -10.77
CA VAL A 40 -0.38 0.46 -10.43
C VAL A 40 -0.98 0.24 -9.05
N ALA A 41 -0.86 1.22 -8.15
CA ALA A 41 -1.49 1.20 -6.83
C ALA A 41 -2.80 1.98 -6.82
N LEU A 42 -3.88 1.37 -6.35
CA LEU A 42 -5.18 1.99 -6.15
C LEU A 42 -5.33 2.40 -4.69
N ILE A 43 -5.32 3.69 -4.42
CA ILE A 43 -5.37 4.27 -3.08
C ILE A 43 -6.65 5.10 -2.89
N GLY A 44 -7.17 5.11 -1.69
CA GLY A 44 -8.31 5.95 -1.30
C GLY A 44 -8.88 5.52 0.04
N LYS A 45 -9.74 6.36 0.60
CA LYS A 45 -10.40 6.10 1.89
C LYS A 45 -11.26 4.83 1.83
N ASN A 46 -11.54 4.24 3.00
CA ASN A 46 -12.45 3.10 3.08
C ASN A 46 -13.85 3.50 2.61
N GLY A 47 -14.47 2.61 1.83
CA GLY A 47 -15.81 2.85 1.27
C GLY A 47 -15.88 3.84 0.11
N VAL A 48 -14.73 4.28 -0.46
CA VAL A 48 -14.70 5.18 -1.62
C VAL A 48 -15.04 4.47 -2.94
N GLY A 49 -14.98 3.13 -2.98
CA GLY A 49 -15.33 2.36 -4.18
C GLY A 49 -14.17 1.59 -4.82
N LYS A 50 -13.01 1.46 -4.15
CA LYS A 50 -11.86 0.70 -4.70
C LYS A 50 -12.23 -0.71 -5.14
N SER A 51 -12.79 -1.52 -4.25
CA SER A 51 -13.21 -2.89 -4.58
C SER A 51 -14.32 -2.93 -5.63
N THR A 52 -15.22 -1.93 -5.63
CA THR A 52 -16.26 -1.79 -6.67
C THR A 52 -15.62 -1.55 -8.04
N LEU A 53 -14.62 -0.67 -8.12
CA LEU A 53 -13.88 -0.40 -9.35
C LEU A 53 -13.15 -1.67 -9.84
N LEU A 54 -12.41 -2.35 -8.95
CA LEU A 54 -11.70 -3.58 -9.30
C LEU A 54 -12.67 -4.67 -9.78
N ARG A 55 -13.81 -4.86 -9.11
CA ARG A 55 -14.85 -5.82 -9.54
C ARG A 55 -15.47 -5.44 -10.88
N THR A 56 -15.63 -4.15 -11.17
CA THR A 56 -16.14 -3.68 -12.47
C THR A 56 -15.13 -3.97 -13.58
N ILE A 57 -13.85 -3.68 -13.37
CA ILE A 57 -12.78 -4.02 -14.33
C ILE A 57 -12.69 -5.54 -14.52
N ALA A 58 -12.85 -6.33 -13.46
CA ALA A 58 -12.85 -7.80 -13.51
C ALA A 58 -14.11 -8.40 -14.16
N ARG A 59 -15.09 -7.59 -14.61
CA ARG A 59 -16.40 -8.01 -15.13
C ARG A 59 -17.20 -8.88 -14.15
N LEU A 60 -16.97 -8.72 -12.86
CA LEU A 60 -17.79 -9.35 -11.81
C LEU A 60 -19.08 -8.58 -11.56
N GLN A 61 -19.10 -7.31 -11.96
CA GLN A 61 -20.29 -6.48 -12.05
C GLN A 61 -20.18 -5.54 -13.26
N PRO A 62 -21.31 -5.15 -13.90
CA PRO A 62 -21.28 -4.19 -15.00
C PRO A 62 -21.01 -2.77 -14.51
N PRO A 63 -20.40 -1.89 -15.31
CA PRO A 63 -20.42 -0.45 -15.06
C PRO A 63 -21.85 0.08 -15.15
N LEU A 64 -22.15 1.19 -14.48
CA LEU A 64 -23.44 1.88 -14.61
C LEU A 64 -23.51 2.67 -15.92
N SER A 65 -22.38 3.24 -16.36
CA SER A 65 -22.21 3.92 -17.66
C SER A 65 -20.74 3.98 -18.04
N GLY A 66 -20.46 4.47 -19.26
CA GLY A 66 -19.10 4.57 -19.80
C GLY A 66 -18.61 3.27 -20.42
N ALA A 67 -17.36 3.25 -20.87
CA ALA A 67 -16.73 2.12 -21.54
C ALA A 67 -15.37 1.79 -20.93
N ILE A 68 -15.07 0.50 -20.84
CA ILE A 68 -13.77 -0.01 -20.40
C ILE A 68 -13.19 -0.81 -21.57
N HIS A 69 -11.97 -0.46 -21.97
CA HIS A 69 -11.27 -1.15 -23.05
C HIS A 69 -10.05 -1.89 -22.50
N PHE A 70 -9.82 -3.06 -23.03
CA PHE A 70 -8.64 -3.88 -22.79
C PHE A 70 -7.93 -4.12 -24.11
N ARG A 71 -6.67 -3.69 -24.23
CA ARG A 71 -5.91 -3.72 -25.49
C ARG A 71 -6.66 -3.08 -26.67
N GLY A 72 -7.35 -1.99 -26.40
CA GLY A 72 -8.11 -1.25 -27.42
C GLY A 72 -9.50 -1.79 -27.74
N GLU A 73 -9.85 -2.99 -27.29
CA GLU A 73 -11.16 -3.60 -27.48
C GLU A 73 -12.06 -3.43 -26.25
N GLU A 74 -13.33 -3.13 -26.44
CA GLU A 74 -14.27 -3.02 -25.32
C GLU A 74 -14.35 -4.34 -24.55
N LEU A 75 -14.35 -4.30 -23.21
CA LEU A 75 -14.39 -5.50 -22.37
C LEU A 75 -15.50 -6.48 -22.76
N ASN A 76 -16.66 -5.96 -23.17
CA ASN A 76 -17.82 -6.76 -23.52
C ASN A 76 -17.66 -7.54 -24.84
N ALA A 77 -16.71 -7.15 -25.70
CA ALA A 77 -16.40 -7.87 -26.95
C ALA A 77 -15.72 -9.23 -26.69
N TYR A 78 -15.03 -9.37 -25.55
CA TYR A 78 -14.38 -10.64 -25.22
C TYR A 78 -15.38 -11.69 -24.70
N SER A 79 -15.31 -12.91 -25.19
CA SER A 79 -16.01 -14.03 -24.56
C SER A 79 -15.46 -14.27 -23.15
N ARG A 80 -16.27 -14.84 -22.25
CA ARG A 80 -15.83 -15.12 -20.85
C ARG A 80 -14.57 -15.97 -20.81
N HIS A 81 -14.45 -16.93 -21.68
CA HIS A 81 -13.31 -17.85 -21.76
C HIS A 81 -12.02 -17.14 -22.21
N ILE A 82 -12.11 -16.25 -23.20
CA ILE A 82 -10.96 -15.42 -23.63
C ILE A 82 -10.57 -14.46 -22.52
N PHE A 83 -11.53 -13.75 -21.94
CA PHE A 83 -11.29 -12.77 -20.89
C PHE A 83 -10.60 -13.40 -19.66
N ALA A 84 -10.98 -14.60 -19.27
CA ALA A 84 -10.32 -15.35 -18.19
C ALA A 84 -8.85 -15.72 -18.46
N ARG A 85 -8.35 -15.57 -19.71
CA ARG A 85 -6.93 -15.71 -20.06
C ARG A 85 -6.20 -14.36 -20.16
N LEU A 86 -6.94 -13.26 -20.09
CA LEU A 86 -6.39 -11.91 -20.19
C LEU A 86 -6.27 -11.24 -18.83
N LEU A 87 -7.19 -11.55 -17.91
CA LEU A 87 -7.26 -10.91 -16.60
C LEU A 87 -7.53 -11.94 -15.51
N SER A 88 -6.77 -11.82 -14.41
CA SER A 88 -7.00 -12.56 -13.17
C SER A 88 -7.29 -11.62 -12.02
N PHE A 89 -8.07 -12.08 -11.03
CA PHE A 89 -8.53 -11.29 -9.91
C PHE A 89 -8.40 -12.03 -8.58
N VAL A 90 -7.83 -11.35 -7.58
CA VAL A 90 -7.84 -11.77 -6.17
C VAL A 90 -8.72 -10.80 -5.40
N SER A 91 -9.73 -11.32 -4.70
CA SER A 91 -10.52 -10.55 -3.74
C SER A 91 -9.92 -10.64 -2.33
N THR A 92 -10.28 -9.69 -1.48
CA THR A 92 -9.97 -9.72 -0.03
C THR A 92 -10.73 -10.79 0.73
N GLU A 93 -11.75 -11.41 0.12
CA GLU A 93 -12.56 -12.44 0.78
C GLU A 93 -11.73 -13.69 1.06
N ILE A 94 -11.70 -14.08 2.32
CA ILE A 94 -10.99 -15.28 2.75
C ILE A 94 -11.75 -16.51 2.27
N VAL A 95 -11.11 -17.28 1.40
CA VAL A 95 -11.66 -18.54 0.91
C VAL A 95 -11.30 -19.65 1.90
N ASN A 96 -12.31 -20.25 2.51
CA ASN A 96 -12.15 -21.39 3.43
C ASN A 96 -12.98 -22.56 2.93
N ILE A 97 -12.33 -23.46 2.18
CA ILE A 97 -12.98 -24.66 1.62
C ILE A 97 -12.40 -25.89 2.33
N PRO A 98 -13.19 -26.61 3.13
CA PRO A 98 -12.73 -27.81 3.79
C PRO A 98 -12.38 -28.92 2.79
N ASN A 99 -11.39 -29.73 3.15
CA ASN A 99 -10.91 -30.88 2.35
C ASN A 99 -10.34 -30.50 0.95
N LEU A 100 -9.91 -29.26 0.76
CA LEU A 100 -9.23 -28.84 -0.46
C LEU A 100 -7.74 -28.59 -0.15
N SER A 101 -6.86 -29.27 -0.91
CA SER A 101 -5.42 -29.04 -0.75
C SER A 101 -5.01 -27.69 -1.34
N VAL A 102 -3.90 -27.14 -0.85
CA VAL A 102 -3.27 -25.93 -1.41
C VAL A 102 -3.02 -26.11 -2.91
N PHE A 103 -2.50 -27.28 -3.32
CA PHE A 103 -2.26 -27.59 -4.73
C PHE A 103 -3.58 -27.52 -5.54
N ASP A 104 -4.62 -28.17 -5.07
CA ASP A 104 -5.90 -28.22 -5.79
C ASP A 104 -6.54 -26.84 -5.88
N PHE A 105 -6.48 -26.06 -4.81
CA PHE A 105 -6.97 -24.69 -4.82
C PHE A 105 -6.22 -23.80 -5.83
N VAL A 106 -4.88 -23.85 -5.86
CA VAL A 106 -4.08 -23.10 -6.83
C VAL A 106 -4.33 -23.59 -8.26
N ALA A 107 -4.53 -24.90 -8.43
CA ALA A 107 -4.86 -25.49 -9.71
C ALA A 107 -6.20 -25.01 -10.31
N LEU A 108 -7.14 -24.48 -9.49
CA LEU A 108 -8.35 -23.81 -9.99
C LEU A 108 -8.01 -22.60 -10.87
N GLY A 109 -6.85 -21.97 -10.69
CA GLY A 109 -6.35 -20.93 -11.59
C GLY A 109 -6.16 -21.42 -13.03
N ARG A 110 -5.97 -22.72 -13.23
CA ARG A 110 -5.82 -23.32 -14.57
C ARG A 110 -7.14 -23.61 -15.28
N SER A 111 -8.28 -23.37 -14.64
CA SER A 111 -9.62 -23.66 -15.23
C SER A 111 -9.82 -23.08 -16.64
N PRO A 112 -9.31 -21.88 -17.03
CA PRO A 112 -9.42 -21.38 -18.40
C PRO A 112 -8.64 -22.19 -19.45
N TYR A 113 -7.80 -23.13 -19.04
CA TYR A 113 -6.93 -23.93 -19.91
C TYR A 113 -7.31 -25.40 -19.91
N THR A 114 -8.20 -25.83 -19.00
CA THR A 114 -8.66 -27.21 -18.90
C THR A 114 -9.84 -27.49 -19.85
N ASN A 115 -10.07 -28.78 -20.12
CA ASN A 115 -11.25 -29.21 -20.85
C ASN A 115 -12.52 -29.16 -19.97
N TRP A 116 -13.67 -29.50 -20.53
CA TRP A 116 -14.95 -29.52 -19.82
C TRP A 116 -14.96 -30.36 -18.54
N PHE A 117 -14.13 -31.39 -18.45
CA PHE A 117 -14.01 -32.26 -17.27
C PHE A 117 -13.01 -31.69 -16.22
N GLY A 118 -12.41 -30.51 -16.42
CA GLY A 118 -11.45 -29.92 -15.51
C GLY A 118 -10.14 -30.71 -15.41
N ARG A 119 -9.81 -31.59 -16.36
CA ARG A 119 -8.62 -32.43 -16.30
C ARG A 119 -7.35 -31.62 -16.50
N LEU A 120 -6.46 -31.65 -15.49
CA LEU A 120 -5.15 -31.00 -15.52
C LEU A 120 -4.16 -31.82 -16.34
N GLU A 121 -3.57 -31.19 -17.35
CA GLU A 121 -2.45 -31.76 -18.10
C GLU A 121 -1.12 -31.57 -17.35
N LYS A 122 -0.03 -32.17 -17.83
CA LYS A 122 1.30 -32.06 -17.23
C LYS A 122 1.76 -30.59 -17.11
N ARG A 123 1.48 -29.76 -18.14
CA ARG A 123 1.77 -28.32 -18.17
C ARG A 123 1.03 -27.56 -17.08
N ASP A 124 -0.23 -27.90 -16.80
CA ASP A 124 -1.06 -27.23 -15.80
C ASP A 124 -0.56 -27.55 -14.39
N LYS A 125 -0.23 -28.80 -14.13
CA LYS A 125 0.39 -29.22 -12.86
C LYS A 125 1.73 -28.51 -12.61
N GLN A 126 2.56 -28.36 -13.65
CA GLN A 126 3.82 -27.63 -13.55
C GLN A 126 3.61 -26.12 -13.30
N ALA A 127 2.63 -25.49 -13.98
CA ALA A 127 2.29 -24.09 -13.75
C ALA A 127 1.79 -23.86 -12.32
N THR A 128 0.94 -24.76 -11.80
CA THR A 128 0.45 -24.74 -10.42
C THR A 128 1.60 -24.81 -9.42
N LEU A 129 2.52 -25.78 -9.59
CA LEU A 129 3.67 -25.94 -8.68
C LEU A 129 4.63 -24.75 -8.75
N ARG A 130 4.88 -24.19 -9.93
CA ARG A 130 5.68 -22.97 -10.09
C ARG A 130 5.04 -21.79 -9.35
N ALA A 131 3.73 -21.59 -9.51
CA ALA A 131 3.01 -20.52 -8.83
C ALA A 131 3.08 -20.64 -7.30
N ILE A 132 2.95 -21.88 -6.76
CA ILE A 132 3.11 -22.12 -5.32
C ILE A 132 4.55 -21.84 -4.87
N ALA A 133 5.55 -22.18 -5.68
CA ALA A 133 6.96 -21.91 -5.37
C ALA A 133 7.27 -20.40 -5.37
N GLN A 134 6.72 -19.64 -6.32
CA GLN A 134 6.91 -18.19 -6.42
C GLN A 134 6.45 -17.43 -5.17
N VAL A 135 5.42 -17.92 -4.48
CA VAL A 135 4.97 -17.32 -3.21
C VAL A 135 5.62 -17.94 -1.97
N GLY A 136 6.66 -18.78 -2.14
CA GLY A 136 7.39 -19.42 -1.05
C GLY A 136 6.67 -20.57 -0.34
N MET A 137 5.58 -21.11 -0.92
CA MET A 137 4.67 -22.06 -0.25
C MET A 137 4.82 -23.52 -0.72
N SER A 138 5.96 -23.90 -1.33
CA SER A 138 6.19 -25.25 -1.85
C SER A 138 6.00 -26.34 -0.82
N HIS A 139 6.39 -26.10 0.44
CA HIS A 139 6.29 -27.05 1.54
C HIS A 139 4.85 -27.31 1.99
N MET A 140 3.93 -26.40 1.69
CA MET A 140 2.50 -26.49 2.04
C MET A 140 1.62 -27.06 0.92
N ALA A 141 2.16 -27.42 -0.23
CA ALA A 141 1.39 -27.81 -1.41
C ALA A 141 0.36 -28.94 -1.15
N ARG A 142 0.62 -29.84 -0.19
CA ARG A 142 -0.26 -30.97 0.16
C ARG A 142 -1.15 -30.71 1.37
N ASN A 143 -0.95 -29.61 2.11
CA ASN A 143 -1.75 -29.27 3.27
C ASN A 143 -3.17 -28.83 2.86
N ASN A 144 -4.13 -29.02 3.77
CA ASN A 144 -5.46 -28.47 3.58
C ASN A 144 -5.47 -26.94 3.78
N LEU A 145 -6.32 -26.23 3.04
CA LEU A 145 -6.51 -24.79 3.22
C LEU A 145 -6.93 -24.39 4.63
N THR A 146 -7.57 -25.29 5.38
CA THR A 146 -7.99 -25.07 6.76
C THR A 146 -6.86 -25.17 7.77
N GLU A 147 -5.69 -25.71 7.36
CA GLU A 147 -4.53 -25.94 8.22
C GLU A 147 -3.48 -24.83 8.13
N ILE A 148 -3.68 -23.86 7.22
CA ILE A 148 -2.74 -22.76 6.99
C ILE A 148 -3.24 -21.47 7.66
N SER A 149 -2.30 -20.61 8.07
CA SER A 149 -2.59 -19.29 8.63
C SER A 149 -3.22 -18.35 7.61
N ASP A 150 -3.82 -17.26 8.06
CA ASP A 150 -4.43 -16.26 7.16
C ASP A 150 -3.38 -15.61 6.24
N GLY A 151 -2.15 -15.39 6.71
CA GLY A 151 -1.06 -14.87 5.90
C GLY A 151 -0.62 -15.86 4.82
N GLU A 152 -0.47 -17.14 5.14
CA GLU A 152 -0.19 -18.21 4.18
C GLU A 152 -1.32 -18.34 3.16
N ARG A 153 -2.57 -18.23 3.60
CA ARG A 153 -3.76 -18.25 2.73
C ARG A 153 -3.74 -17.09 1.75
N GLN A 154 -3.35 -15.89 2.18
CA GLN A 154 -3.21 -14.74 1.27
C GLN A 154 -2.16 -15.00 0.18
N ARG A 155 -1.01 -15.57 0.53
CA ARG A 155 0.02 -15.99 -0.44
C ARG A 155 -0.53 -17.04 -1.43
N ILE A 156 -1.31 -18.00 -0.95
CA ILE A 156 -1.91 -19.03 -1.80
C ILE A 156 -2.98 -18.45 -2.74
N MET A 157 -3.73 -17.44 -2.33
CA MET A 157 -4.65 -16.71 -3.22
C MET A 157 -3.89 -16.00 -4.34
N VAL A 158 -2.76 -15.38 -4.04
CA VAL A 158 -1.86 -14.82 -5.05
C VAL A 158 -1.33 -15.92 -5.97
N ALA A 159 -0.87 -17.07 -5.43
CA ALA A 159 -0.41 -18.21 -6.23
C ALA A 159 -1.46 -18.72 -7.21
N ARG A 160 -2.74 -18.78 -6.82
CA ARG A 160 -3.84 -19.16 -7.73
C ARG A 160 -3.92 -18.21 -8.92
N THR A 161 -3.75 -16.92 -8.68
CA THR A 161 -3.76 -15.90 -9.73
C THR A 161 -2.55 -16.03 -10.67
N LEU A 162 -1.37 -16.31 -10.09
CA LEU A 162 -0.16 -16.57 -10.88
C LEU A 162 -0.30 -17.86 -11.73
N ALA A 163 -0.94 -18.89 -11.20
CA ALA A 163 -1.21 -20.13 -11.94
C ALA A 163 -2.14 -19.89 -13.15
N GLN A 164 -3.02 -18.88 -13.10
CA GLN A 164 -3.87 -18.49 -14.23
C GLN A 164 -3.06 -17.88 -15.37
N ASP A 165 -1.88 -17.33 -15.11
CA ASP A 165 -0.89 -16.85 -16.09
C ASP A 165 -1.47 -15.83 -17.09
N THR A 166 -2.07 -14.78 -16.57
CA THR A 166 -2.66 -13.68 -17.34
C THR A 166 -1.67 -12.51 -17.52
N PRO A 167 -1.79 -11.72 -18.60
CA PRO A 167 -1.00 -10.49 -18.76
C PRO A 167 -1.40 -9.37 -17.80
N PHE A 168 -2.65 -9.38 -17.27
CA PHE A 168 -3.15 -8.38 -16.34
C PHE A 168 -3.64 -9.04 -15.05
N ILE A 169 -3.17 -8.52 -13.90
CA ILE A 169 -3.48 -9.06 -12.58
C ILE A 169 -4.14 -7.96 -11.74
N LEU A 170 -5.32 -8.24 -11.23
CA LEU A 170 -6.01 -7.40 -10.25
C LEU A 170 -5.93 -8.01 -8.85
N LEU A 171 -5.56 -7.20 -7.85
CA LEU A 171 -5.47 -7.66 -6.47
C LEU A 171 -6.18 -6.64 -5.56
N ASP A 172 -7.18 -7.11 -4.84
CA ASP A 172 -7.84 -6.29 -3.84
C ASP A 172 -7.21 -6.54 -2.47
N GLU A 173 -6.42 -5.58 -1.98
CA GLU A 173 -5.67 -5.62 -0.72
C GLU A 173 -4.78 -6.86 -0.53
N PRO A 174 -3.82 -7.14 -1.45
CA PRO A 174 -3.02 -8.37 -1.41
C PRO A 174 -2.12 -8.50 -0.19
N THR A 175 -1.92 -7.42 0.55
CA THR A 175 -1.08 -7.37 1.76
C THR A 175 -1.90 -7.37 3.06
N ALA A 176 -3.22 -7.49 2.97
CA ALA A 176 -4.08 -7.60 4.16
C ALA A 176 -3.69 -8.84 4.98
N PHE A 177 -3.77 -8.72 6.30
CA PHE A 177 -3.47 -9.78 7.28
C PHE A 177 -2.01 -10.27 7.31
N LEU A 178 -1.11 -9.69 6.50
CA LEU A 178 0.32 -10.00 6.52
C LEU A 178 1.06 -9.13 7.54
N ASP A 179 2.05 -9.71 8.20
CA ASP A 179 3.05 -8.96 8.96
C ASP A 179 3.97 -8.16 8.03
N LEU A 180 4.76 -7.26 8.58
CA LEU A 180 5.56 -6.33 7.80
C LEU A 180 6.52 -7.02 6.81
N PRO A 181 7.35 -8.02 7.18
CA PRO A 181 8.22 -8.71 6.23
C PRO A 181 7.43 -9.35 5.07
N ASN A 182 6.36 -10.06 5.39
CA ASN A 182 5.54 -10.75 4.40
C ASN A 182 4.85 -9.79 3.42
N ARG A 183 4.46 -8.56 3.87
CA ARG A 183 3.94 -7.52 2.96
C ARG A 183 4.97 -7.14 1.91
N TYR A 184 6.20 -6.84 2.34
CA TYR A 184 7.27 -6.47 1.41
C TYR A 184 7.63 -7.59 0.46
N GLU A 185 7.64 -8.86 0.90
CA GLU A 185 7.89 -10.01 0.01
C GLU A 185 6.83 -10.14 -1.09
N ILE A 186 5.54 -9.97 -0.76
CA ILE A 186 4.47 -9.99 -1.78
C ILE A 186 4.63 -8.82 -2.75
N ILE A 187 4.89 -7.61 -2.27
CA ILE A 187 5.05 -6.44 -3.13
C ILE A 187 6.29 -6.58 -4.03
N HIS A 188 7.39 -7.09 -3.48
CA HIS A 188 8.59 -7.38 -4.26
C HIS A 188 8.30 -8.40 -5.38
N LEU A 189 7.58 -9.48 -5.07
CA LEU A 189 7.11 -10.44 -6.08
C LEU A 189 6.27 -9.76 -7.17
N LEU A 190 5.33 -8.87 -6.81
CA LEU A 190 4.53 -8.13 -7.78
C LEU A 190 5.39 -7.23 -8.67
N HIS A 191 6.36 -6.57 -8.08
CA HIS A 191 7.33 -5.74 -8.81
C HIS A 191 8.18 -6.57 -9.81
N GLU A 192 8.72 -7.73 -9.39
CA GLU A 192 9.43 -8.64 -10.28
C GLU A 192 8.55 -9.11 -11.44
N LEU A 193 7.30 -9.48 -11.17
CA LEU A 193 6.35 -9.90 -12.20
C LEU A 193 6.08 -8.79 -13.23
N ALA A 194 5.97 -7.55 -12.78
CA ALA A 194 5.77 -6.40 -13.65
C ALA A 194 7.02 -6.15 -14.51
N ARG A 195 8.22 -6.14 -13.91
CA ARG A 195 9.46 -5.79 -14.59
C ARG A 195 10.04 -6.90 -15.45
N GLU A 196 10.06 -8.13 -14.94
CA GLU A 196 10.74 -9.24 -15.61
C GLU A 196 9.82 -10.03 -16.54
N GLN A 197 8.53 -10.11 -16.20
CA GLN A 197 7.56 -10.86 -16.97
C GLN A 197 6.57 -10.00 -17.77
N ASN A 198 6.77 -8.68 -17.74
CA ASN A 198 5.94 -7.68 -18.43
C ASN A 198 4.44 -7.81 -18.09
N LYS A 199 4.12 -8.22 -16.85
CA LYS A 199 2.73 -8.30 -16.39
C LYS A 199 2.28 -6.94 -15.89
N THR A 200 1.09 -6.51 -16.27
CA THR A 200 0.50 -5.29 -15.70
C THR A 200 -0.27 -5.68 -14.43
N ILE A 201 -0.03 -4.95 -13.37
CA ILE A 201 -0.60 -5.28 -12.05
C ILE A 201 -1.29 -4.04 -11.49
N LEU A 202 -2.56 -4.18 -11.14
CA LEU A 202 -3.32 -3.17 -10.41
C LEU A 202 -3.71 -3.75 -9.04
N PHE A 203 -3.21 -3.15 -7.97
CA PHE A 203 -3.51 -3.57 -6.62
C PHE A 203 -4.07 -2.45 -5.77
N SER A 204 -5.08 -2.72 -4.96
CA SER A 204 -5.53 -1.78 -3.94
C SER A 204 -4.71 -1.92 -2.67
N THR A 205 -4.47 -0.81 -2.00
CA THR A 205 -3.76 -0.82 -0.71
C THR A 205 -4.18 0.36 0.17
N HIS A 206 -4.02 0.18 1.49
CA HIS A 206 -4.08 1.26 2.48
C HIS A 206 -2.68 1.72 2.91
N ASP A 207 -1.65 0.99 2.52
CA ASP A 207 -0.27 1.30 2.87
C ASP A 207 0.30 2.30 1.87
N LEU A 208 0.27 3.59 2.27
CA LEU A 208 0.77 4.68 1.46
C LEU A 208 2.29 4.55 1.22
N SER A 209 3.03 4.07 2.23
CA SER A 209 4.48 3.92 2.12
C SER A 209 4.87 2.93 1.02
N ILE A 210 4.20 1.77 1.00
CA ILE A 210 4.38 0.76 -0.05
C ILE A 210 4.03 1.33 -1.43
N ALA A 211 2.91 2.02 -1.55
CA ALA A 211 2.48 2.56 -2.84
C ALA A 211 3.44 3.63 -3.37
N LEU A 212 3.95 4.51 -2.49
CA LEU A 212 4.90 5.56 -2.87
C LEU A 212 6.28 5.02 -3.24
N GLN A 213 6.68 3.88 -2.68
CA GLN A 213 8.01 3.30 -2.91
C GLN A 213 8.05 2.36 -4.12
N GLU A 214 6.97 1.65 -4.40
CA GLU A 214 7.00 0.52 -5.31
C GLU A 214 6.14 0.69 -6.57
N ALA A 215 5.10 1.55 -6.55
CA ALA A 215 4.22 1.71 -7.70
C ALA A 215 4.81 2.64 -8.76
N ASP A 216 4.65 2.27 -10.04
CA ASP A 216 4.95 3.15 -11.18
C ASP A 216 3.93 4.28 -11.30
N LYS A 217 2.68 3.97 -11.00
CA LYS A 217 1.54 4.87 -11.09
C LYS A 217 0.60 4.66 -9.91
N ILE A 218 0.00 5.72 -9.45
CA ILE A 218 -1.04 5.68 -8.41
C ILE A 218 -2.36 6.18 -9.01
N TRP A 219 -3.43 5.44 -8.76
CA TRP A 219 -4.80 5.88 -8.90
C TRP A 219 -5.31 6.26 -7.51
N LEU A 220 -5.48 7.54 -7.30
CA LEU A 220 -5.84 8.11 -6.00
C LEU A 220 -7.29 8.56 -6.01
N LEU A 221 -8.16 7.88 -5.25
CA LEU A 221 -9.61 8.09 -5.22
C LEU A 221 -10.05 8.81 -3.94
N ASN A 222 -10.87 9.83 -4.14
CA ASN A 222 -11.70 10.45 -3.13
C ASN A 222 -13.16 10.40 -3.62
N ARG A 223 -14.13 10.76 -2.80
CA ARG A 223 -15.55 10.74 -3.21
C ARG A 223 -15.90 11.70 -4.35
N GLU A 224 -15.13 12.76 -4.50
CA GLU A 224 -15.39 13.86 -5.43
C GLU A 224 -14.33 13.97 -6.53
N GLU A 225 -13.16 13.38 -6.33
CA GLU A 225 -11.99 13.59 -7.17
C GLU A 225 -11.24 12.27 -7.41
N LEU A 226 -10.68 12.17 -8.59
CA LEU A 226 -9.81 11.10 -9.04
C LEU A 226 -8.53 11.71 -9.58
N HIS A 227 -7.40 11.24 -9.10
CA HIS A 227 -6.10 11.64 -9.61
C HIS A 227 -5.32 10.41 -10.06
N GLU A 228 -4.60 10.53 -11.18
CA GLU A 228 -3.64 9.52 -11.58
C GLU A 228 -2.30 10.17 -11.91
N GLY A 229 -1.20 9.44 -11.68
CA GLY A 229 0.15 9.90 -11.99
C GLY A 229 1.22 9.11 -11.26
N ALA A 230 2.47 9.48 -11.52
CA ALA A 230 3.59 8.98 -10.72
C ALA A 230 3.44 9.43 -9.26
N PRO A 231 3.93 8.65 -8.29
CA PRO A 231 3.87 9.03 -6.87
C PRO A 231 4.37 10.46 -6.61
N GLU A 232 5.49 10.82 -7.22
CA GLU A 232 6.15 12.13 -7.07
C GLU A 232 5.27 13.27 -7.60
N ASP A 233 4.63 13.09 -8.75
CA ASP A 233 3.74 14.09 -9.34
C ASP A 233 2.54 14.36 -8.41
N LEU A 234 1.96 13.31 -7.84
CA LEU A 234 0.83 13.40 -6.92
C LEU A 234 1.22 14.06 -5.57
N ILE A 235 2.47 13.88 -5.14
CA ILE A 235 3.01 14.60 -3.97
C ILE A 235 3.18 16.09 -4.30
N LEU A 236 3.79 16.41 -5.44
CA LEU A 236 4.12 17.79 -5.82
C LEU A 236 2.89 18.64 -6.11
N ASN A 237 1.83 18.04 -6.66
CA ASN A 237 0.58 18.74 -6.98
C ASN A 237 -0.44 18.75 -5.82
N ASN A 238 -0.09 18.26 -4.62
CA ASN A 238 -0.94 18.20 -3.42
C ASN A 238 -2.12 17.25 -3.48
N SER A 239 -2.15 16.29 -4.36
CA SER A 239 -3.28 15.35 -4.49
C SER A 239 -3.53 14.55 -3.21
N PHE A 240 -2.48 14.15 -2.48
CA PHE A 240 -2.62 13.41 -1.22
C PHE A 240 -3.30 14.25 -0.13
N GLU A 241 -2.93 15.54 0.02
CA GLU A 241 -3.57 16.45 0.97
C GLU A 241 -5.04 16.68 0.64
N GLN A 242 -5.40 16.76 -0.63
CA GLN A 242 -6.79 16.94 -1.09
C GLN A 242 -7.62 15.70 -0.75
N VAL A 243 -7.14 14.50 -1.13
CA VAL A 243 -7.85 13.24 -0.94
C VAL A 243 -7.99 12.85 0.54
N PHE A 244 -6.92 13.02 1.32
CA PHE A 244 -6.91 12.66 2.74
C PHE A 244 -7.14 13.83 3.69
N ARG A 245 -7.74 14.91 3.19
CA ARG A 245 -8.01 16.13 3.97
C ARG A 245 -8.63 15.79 5.32
N SER A 246 -7.98 16.28 6.40
CA SER A 246 -8.39 16.08 7.78
C SER A 246 -7.99 17.29 8.62
N LYS A 247 -8.78 17.60 9.66
CA LYS A 247 -8.43 18.66 10.62
C LYS A 247 -7.21 18.30 11.48
N PHE A 248 -6.85 17.01 11.54
CA PHE A 248 -5.83 16.49 12.47
C PHE A 248 -4.59 15.95 11.77
N LEU A 249 -4.61 15.84 10.43
CA LEU A 249 -3.51 15.26 9.66
C LEU A 249 -2.90 16.30 8.73
N THR A 250 -1.59 16.31 8.68
CA THR A 250 -0.79 17.08 7.72
C THR A 250 0.10 16.11 6.95
N PHE A 251 0.24 16.31 5.66
CA PHE A 251 1.12 15.50 4.83
C PHE A 251 2.53 16.11 4.80
N ASP A 252 3.53 15.31 5.13
CA ASP A 252 4.94 15.68 4.98
C ASP A 252 5.43 15.25 3.61
N ARG A 253 5.53 16.18 2.66
CA ARG A 253 5.95 15.90 1.28
C ARG A 253 7.37 15.40 1.16
N ARG A 254 8.25 15.70 2.12
CA ARG A 254 9.63 15.22 2.09
C ARG A 254 9.72 13.75 2.49
N ARG A 255 8.81 13.32 3.36
CA ARG A 255 8.74 11.94 3.86
C ARG A 255 7.73 11.08 3.15
N GLY A 256 6.77 11.69 2.42
CA GLY A 256 5.67 10.97 1.82
C GLY A 256 4.72 10.34 2.85
N ASP A 257 4.52 10.98 4.02
CA ASP A 257 3.75 10.38 5.12
C ASP A 257 2.84 11.41 5.79
N PHE A 258 1.80 10.93 6.45
CA PHE A 258 0.89 11.75 7.25
C PHE A 258 1.29 11.76 8.71
N PHE A 259 1.25 12.93 9.32
CA PHE A 259 1.49 13.10 10.75
C PHE A 259 0.44 14.00 11.39
N MET A 260 0.26 13.85 12.70
CA MET A 260 -0.54 14.77 13.50
C MET A 260 0.38 15.87 14.04
N PRO A 261 0.23 17.13 13.59
CA PRO A 261 0.99 18.25 14.15
C PRO A 261 0.69 18.36 15.64
N LYS A 262 1.73 18.57 16.42
CA LYS A 262 1.62 18.79 17.86
C LYS A 262 1.69 20.29 18.15
N THR A 263 0.83 20.76 19.04
CA THR A 263 0.99 22.11 19.62
C THR A 263 2.24 22.09 20.48
N LEU A 264 3.20 22.93 20.14
CA LEU A 264 4.43 23.08 20.90
C LEU A 264 4.20 24.19 21.92
N THR A 265 4.13 23.82 23.20
CA THR A 265 3.83 24.73 24.32
C THR A 265 5.05 25.19 25.05
N SER A 266 6.18 24.52 24.85
CA SER A 266 7.44 24.79 25.54
C SER A 266 8.63 24.60 24.62
N SER A 267 9.78 25.08 24.98
CA SER A 267 11.02 24.90 24.22
C SER A 267 12.20 24.53 25.11
N VAL A 268 13.14 23.81 24.52
CA VAL A 268 14.47 23.52 25.11
C VAL A 268 15.54 23.97 24.13
N VAL A 269 16.67 24.39 24.66
CA VAL A 269 17.82 24.82 23.86
C VAL A 269 18.73 23.63 23.58
N LEU A 270 19.13 23.46 22.35
CA LEU A 270 20.14 22.47 21.95
C LEU A 270 21.51 23.18 21.83
N ASN A 271 22.44 22.84 22.71
CA ASN A 271 23.73 23.54 22.84
C ASN A 271 24.73 23.21 21.70
N ASN A 272 24.53 22.10 20.98
CA ASN A 272 25.43 21.63 19.90
C ASN A 272 24.67 21.11 18.66
N PRO A 273 23.87 21.98 18.00
CA PRO A 273 22.95 21.55 16.92
C PRO A 273 23.66 20.95 15.71
N ASP A 274 24.90 21.28 15.45
CA ASP A 274 25.64 20.91 14.23
C ASP A 274 26.59 19.71 14.41
N ARG A 275 26.65 19.12 15.58
CA ARG A 275 27.65 18.08 15.90
C ARG A 275 27.16 16.65 15.64
N LEU A 276 25.87 16.40 15.75
CA LEU A 276 25.26 15.06 15.66
C LEU A 276 23.89 15.17 15.02
N ASP A 277 23.43 14.07 14.39
CA ASP A 277 22.06 13.98 13.90
C ASP A 277 21.06 14.06 15.08
N ASP A 278 20.31 15.13 15.17
CA ASP A 278 19.34 15.38 16.23
C ASP A 278 17.91 14.91 15.89
N TYR A 279 17.74 14.18 14.79
CA TYR A 279 16.44 13.76 14.29
C TYR A 279 15.57 13.04 15.34
N TRP A 280 16.13 12.04 16.01
CA TRP A 280 15.39 11.29 17.02
C TRP A 280 15.12 12.10 18.28
N LEU A 281 16.03 13.01 18.65
CA LEU A 281 15.84 13.96 19.75
C LEU A 281 14.68 14.91 19.44
N ARG A 282 14.66 15.53 18.26
CA ARG A 282 13.54 16.38 17.79
C ARG A 282 12.23 15.61 17.82
N LYS A 283 12.20 14.41 17.27
CA LYS A 283 11.01 13.57 17.24
C LYS A 283 10.50 13.21 18.64
N ALA A 284 11.41 12.90 19.58
CA ALA A 284 11.06 12.59 20.96
C ALA A 284 10.46 13.79 21.68
N LEU A 285 11.07 14.97 21.55
CA LEU A 285 10.60 16.20 22.20
C LEU A 285 9.31 16.72 21.57
N THR A 286 9.19 16.75 20.24
CA THR A 286 7.96 17.12 19.55
C THR A 286 6.77 16.24 19.99
N ARG A 287 7.00 14.95 20.21
CA ARG A 287 5.97 14.03 20.70
C ARG A 287 5.36 14.45 22.04
N ILE A 288 6.12 15.15 22.88
CA ILE A 288 5.67 15.65 24.17
C ILE A 288 5.32 17.15 24.15
N GLY A 289 5.23 17.77 22.97
CA GLY A 289 4.84 19.18 22.83
C GLY A 289 5.96 20.18 23.05
N VAL A 290 7.23 19.75 22.92
CA VAL A 290 8.41 20.59 23.18
C VAL A 290 9.15 20.86 21.87
N ALA A 291 9.43 22.14 21.62
CA ALA A 291 10.26 22.59 20.51
C ALA A 291 11.74 22.52 20.86
N ILE A 292 12.60 22.39 19.85
CA ILE A 292 14.04 22.68 20.00
C ILE A 292 14.30 24.06 19.41
N SER A 293 14.86 24.96 20.25
CA SER A 293 15.35 26.28 19.85
C SER A 293 16.86 26.27 19.69
N ALA A 294 17.36 26.96 18.69
CA ALA A 294 18.78 27.23 18.52
C ALA A 294 19.21 28.50 19.27
N ASP A 295 18.26 29.30 19.77
CA ASP A 295 18.52 30.60 20.33
C ASP A 295 18.52 30.55 21.87
N ALA A 296 19.70 30.77 22.46
CA ALA A 296 19.91 30.85 23.91
C ALA A 296 19.56 32.24 24.49
N SER A 297 19.10 33.20 23.67
CA SER A 297 18.86 34.58 24.06
C SER A 297 17.53 34.83 24.78
N LEU A 298 16.75 33.81 25.05
CA LEU A 298 15.49 33.91 25.77
C LEU A 298 15.76 34.26 27.23
N THR A 299 15.07 35.27 27.72
CA THR A 299 15.25 35.88 29.07
C THR A 299 14.68 35.06 30.24
N THR A 300 14.15 33.87 29.97
CA THR A 300 13.56 32.98 30.98
C THR A 300 14.48 31.77 31.26
N PRO A 301 14.45 31.20 32.46
CA PRO A 301 15.25 30.00 32.76
C PRO A 301 14.81 28.83 31.87
N HIS A 302 15.73 28.23 31.12
CA HIS A 302 15.44 27.19 30.16
C HIS A 302 16.14 25.90 30.51
N LEU A 303 15.48 24.79 30.13
CA LEU A 303 16.16 23.53 29.95
C LEU A 303 17.06 23.60 28.71
N SER A 304 18.30 23.13 28.85
CA SER A 304 19.14 22.92 27.66
C SER A 304 19.68 21.50 27.59
N ILE A 305 19.93 21.05 26.37
CA ILE A 305 20.40 19.71 26.09
C ILE A 305 21.71 19.79 25.31
N THR A 306 22.69 19.01 25.73
CA THR A 306 23.89 18.74 24.94
C THR A 306 23.84 17.27 24.49
N LEU A 307 23.72 17.04 23.19
CA LEU A 307 23.75 15.72 22.64
C LEU A 307 25.20 15.20 22.61
N LEU A 308 25.44 14.03 23.19
CA LEU A 308 26.77 13.42 23.31
C LEU A 308 27.00 12.31 22.31
N SER A 309 25.99 11.49 22.08
CA SER A 309 26.00 10.37 21.14
C SER A 309 24.59 9.99 20.71
N ASN A 310 24.45 9.47 19.49
CA ASN A 310 23.19 8.89 18.99
C ASN A 310 23.18 7.37 19.14
N GLU A 311 24.33 6.71 19.10
CA GLU A 311 24.46 5.26 19.10
C GLU A 311 25.59 4.79 20.05
N PRO A 312 25.25 4.37 21.28
CA PRO A 312 23.96 4.47 21.94
C PRO A 312 23.62 5.93 22.31
N PHE A 313 22.31 6.24 22.36
CA PHE A 313 21.87 7.59 22.73
C PHE A 313 22.41 8.02 24.08
N ALA A 314 23.01 9.21 24.12
CA ALA A 314 23.46 9.84 25.33
C ALA A 314 23.37 11.37 25.21
N CYS A 315 22.85 12.01 26.23
CA CYS A 315 22.84 13.49 26.34
C CYS A 315 23.02 13.94 27.77
N LYS A 316 23.37 15.22 27.93
CA LYS A 316 23.28 15.94 29.20
C LYS A 316 22.11 16.90 29.16
N LEU A 317 21.26 16.85 30.18
CA LEU A 317 20.19 17.80 30.42
C LEU A 317 20.64 18.77 31.49
N TYR A 318 20.54 20.06 31.21
CA TYR A 318 20.89 21.15 32.15
C TYR A 318 19.61 21.85 32.56
N PHE A 319 19.47 21.98 33.89
CA PHE A 319 18.37 22.72 34.52
C PHE A 319 18.79 24.19 34.79
N PRO A 320 17.81 25.10 34.91
CA PRO A 320 18.09 26.52 35.16
C PRO A 320 18.89 26.80 36.45
N ASP A 321 18.75 25.92 37.44
CA ASP A 321 19.46 25.99 38.76
C ASP A 321 20.90 25.45 38.70
N LYS A 322 21.44 25.23 37.48
CA LYS A 322 22.77 24.66 37.19
C LYS A 322 22.95 23.20 37.58
N GLN A 323 21.89 22.49 37.92
CA GLN A 323 21.96 21.02 38.00
C GLN A 323 22.12 20.43 36.62
N GLU A 324 22.89 19.36 36.48
CA GLU A 324 23.03 18.60 35.26
C GLU A 324 22.72 17.13 35.49
N GLU A 325 22.08 16.51 34.51
CA GLU A 325 21.79 15.07 34.55
C GLU A 325 22.24 14.37 33.26
N TYR A 326 22.95 13.26 33.44
CA TYR A 326 23.41 12.44 32.32
C TYR A 326 22.36 11.40 31.98
N ILE A 327 21.87 11.43 30.72
CA ILE A 327 20.72 10.63 30.26
C ILE A 327 21.15 9.72 29.13
N ARG A 328 20.74 8.45 29.22
CA ARG A 328 21.01 7.40 28.23
C ARG A 328 19.76 6.84 27.57
N SER A 329 18.60 7.47 27.74
CA SER A 329 17.36 6.97 27.15
C SER A 329 16.40 8.12 26.88
N PHE A 330 15.77 8.12 25.70
CA PHE A 330 14.72 9.07 25.36
C PHE A 330 13.50 8.99 26.29
N TYR A 331 13.22 7.81 26.84
CA TYR A 331 12.14 7.66 27.82
C TYR A 331 12.42 8.49 29.09
N HIS A 332 13.61 8.37 29.62
CA HIS A 332 14.04 9.13 30.81
C HIS A 332 14.09 10.63 30.52
N LEU A 333 14.66 11.04 29.38
CA LEU A 333 14.68 12.43 28.95
C LEU A 333 13.26 13.02 28.92
N ASN A 334 12.35 12.36 28.22
CA ASN A 334 10.97 12.85 28.07
C ASN A 334 10.25 12.98 29.41
N ARG A 335 10.51 12.05 30.35
CA ARG A 335 9.91 12.07 31.69
C ARG A 335 10.39 13.26 32.49
N LEU A 336 11.69 13.56 32.47
CA LEU A 336 12.28 14.70 33.16
C LEU A 336 11.82 16.04 32.57
N VAL A 337 11.87 16.16 31.25
CA VAL A 337 11.43 17.38 30.56
C VAL A 337 9.95 17.65 30.83
N ARG A 338 9.08 16.65 30.80
CA ARG A 338 7.67 16.81 31.19
C ARG A 338 7.50 17.26 32.63
N SER A 339 8.15 16.59 33.57
CA SER A 339 8.06 16.94 34.99
C SER A 339 8.51 18.37 35.26
N PHE A 340 9.44 18.90 34.47
CA PHE A 340 9.88 20.29 34.59
C PHE A 340 8.89 21.29 33.98
N ILE A 341 8.21 20.93 32.88
CA ILE A 341 7.29 21.82 32.18
C ILE A 341 5.93 21.90 32.89
N ASP A 342 5.51 20.80 33.51
CA ASP A 342 4.21 20.68 34.17
C ASP A 342 4.21 21.29 35.58
N ASN A 343 5.39 21.66 36.12
CA ASN A 343 5.59 22.41 37.38
C ASN A 343 5.81 23.90 37.13
#